data_5580c6239c75ba99e4414d65d04cbd69
#
_entry.id   5580c6239c75ba99e4414d65d04cbd69
#
_cell.length_a   1.000
_cell.length_b   1.000
_cell.length_c   1.000
_cell.angle_alpha   90.00
_cell.angle_beta   90.00
_cell.angle_gamma   90.00
#
_symmetry.space_group_name_H-M   'P 1'
#
loop_
_entity.id
_entity.type
_entity.pdbx_description
1 polymer ?
#
loop_
_entity_poly.entity_id
_entity_poly.type
_entity_poly.pdbx_seq_one_letter_code
_entity_poly.pdbx_strand_id
1 'polypeptide(L)'
;MTHIHPSDDSEPTALAPDPNRLSDRARRAWTERMRVTRREDETYAVTTESGHTYRVDLRNRTCSCPDHRMRGERCKHRRRVAIEITARRVAPPGKERARCDACGAVTFVDSDTEPPHRCRDCRLVPGDVVLDRETGDRLVVARRTDERADERVVEATGDTVAEYERNDGYPGDDTVVEATYLTDAVRSESPRRYAFPRSRLDRTDTQLVA
;
A
#
# COMPACT_ATOMS: atom_id res chain seq x y z
N MET A 1 20.13 35.73 -2.42
CA MET A 1 18.85 35.02 -2.22
C MET A 1 18.35 34.56 -3.57
N THR A 2 18.56 33.32 -3.90
CA THR A 2 18.18 32.74 -5.21
C THR A 2 16.82 32.06 -4.99
N HIS A 3 15.76 32.69 -5.48
CA HIS A 3 14.44 32.06 -5.52
C HIS A 3 14.45 30.93 -6.55
N ILE A 4 14.48 29.69 -6.10
CA ILE A 4 14.17 28.56 -6.96
C ILE A 4 12.64 28.49 -7.03
N HIS A 5 12.07 28.98 -8.14
CA HIS A 5 10.71 28.63 -8.50
C HIS A 5 10.70 27.15 -8.88
N PRO A 6 9.87 26.30 -8.27
CA PRO A 6 9.59 25.01 -8.86
C PRO A 6 8.86 25.29 -10.16
N SER A 7 9.46 24.90 -11.27
CA SER A 7 8.77 24.86 -12.57
C SER A 7 7.68 23.78 -12.48
N ASP A 8 6.46 24.24 -12.30
CA ASP A 8 5.24 23.40 -12.27
C ASP A 8 4.79 23.15 -13.73
N ASP A 9 5.72 22.69 -14.56
CA ASP A 9 5.51 22.30 -15.96
C ASP A 9 5.44 20.76 -16.11
N SER A 10 4.93 20.05 -15.11
CA SER A 10 4.59 18.65 -15.31
C SER A 10 3.26 18.58 -16.07
N GLU A 11 3.34 18.28 -17.37
CA GLU A 11 2.16 17.96 -18.16
C GLU A 11 1.32 16.90 -17.45
N PRO A 12 -0.01 17.05 -17.40
CA PRO A 12 -0.88 16.05 -16.82
C PRO A 12 -0.65 14.69 -17.46
N THR A 13 -0.19 13.72 -16.71
CA THR A 13 0.10 12.37 -17.21
C THR A 13 -1.13 11.49 -17.02
N ALA A 14 -1.57 10.80 -18.07
CA ALA A 14 -2.65 9.83 -17.98
C ALA A 14 -2.27 8.67 -17.05
N LEU A 15 -3.12 8.34 -16.09
CA LEU A 15 -2.95 7.20 -15.18
C LEU A 15 -3.05 5.85 -15.88
N ALA A 16 -3.73 5.79 -17.04
CA ALA A 16 -3.78 4.61 -17.89
C ALA A 16 -2.72 4.71 -19.00
N PRO A 17 -2.07 3.60 -19.36
CA PRO A 17 -1.11 3.62 -20.45
C PRO A 17 -1.80 3.98 -21.77
N ASP A 18 -1.16 4.79 -22.60
CA ASP A 18 -1.62 5.07 -23.97
C ASP A 18 -1.67 3.75 -24.77
N PRO A 19 -2.86 3.30 -25.22
CA PRO A 19 -3.01 2.04 -25.94
C PRO A 19 -2.19 1.97 -27.24
N ASN A 20 -1.93 3.11 -27.87
CA ASN A 20 -1.18 3.18 -29.12
C ASN A 20 0.35 2.94 -28.93
N ARG A 21 0.85 3.14 -27.72
CA ARG A 21 2.25 2.90 -27.35
C ARG A 21 2.50 1.50 -26.80
N LEU A 22 1.45 0.67 -26.67
CA LEU A 22 1.55 -0.68 -26.15
C LEU A 22 1.75 -1.70 -27.27
N SER A 23 2.44 -2.82 -26.94
CA SER A 23 2.42 -4.00 -27.80
C SER A 23 0.99 -4.52 -27.97
N ASP A 24 0.67 -5.18 -29.09
CA ASP A 24 -0.68 -5.65 -29.39
C ASP A 24 -1.31 -6.47 -28.23
N ARG A 25 -0.55 -7.41 -27.63
CA ARG A 25 -1.05 -8.20 -26.49
C ARG A 25 -1.29 -7.35 -25.25
N ALA A 26 -0.49 -6.34 -25.02
CA ALA A 26 -0.69 -5.43 -23.88
C ALA A 26 -1.91 -4.55 -24.13
N ARG A 27 -2.03 -3.94 -25.30
CA ARG A 27 -3.20 -3.15 -25.70
C ARG A 27 -4.49 -3.96 -25.56
N ARG A 28 -4.56 -5.18 -26.08
CA ARG A 28 -5.73 -6.06 -25.97
C ARG A 28 -6.05 -6.44 -24.53
N ALA A 29 -5.04 -6.55 -23.64
CA ALA A 29 -5.29 -6.80 -22.23
C ALA A 29 -5.98 -5.62 -21.53
N TRP A 30 -5.74 -4.38 -21.96
CA TRP A 30 -6.38 -3.18 -21.45
C TRP A 30 -7.76 -2.93 -22.07
N THR A 31 -7.91 -3.11 -23.40
CA THR A 31 -9.07 -2.64 -24.15
C THR A 31 -10.16 -3.70 -24.32
N GLU A 32 -9.83 -4.99 -24.37
CA GLU A 32 -10.84 -6.03 -24.54
C GLU A 32 -11.64 -6.26 -23.24
N ARG A 33 -12.92 -6.54 -23.39
CA ARG A 33 -13.80 -6.89 -22.29
C ARG A 33 -13.50 -8.30 -21.80
N MET A 34 -12.99 -8.40 -20.58
CA MET A 34 -12.66 -9.66 -19.92
C MET A 34 -13.06 -9.59 -18.45
N ARG A 35 -13.72 -10.67 -17.98
CA ARG A 35 -14.00 -10.88 -16.56
C ARG A 35 -12.89 -11.76 -15.99
N VAL A 36 -12.34 -11.37 -14.84
CA VAL A 36 -11.36 -12.16 -14.10
C VAL A 36 -11.96 -12.58 -12.78
N THR A 37 -11.97 -13.88 -12.50
CA THR A 37 -12.43 -14.45 -11.23
C THR A 37 -11.34 -15.33 -10.65
N ARG A 38 -11.00 -15.13 -9.36
CA ARG A 38 -10.08 -16.01 -8.65
C ARG A 38 -10.79 -17.34 -8.36
N ARG A 39 -10.05 -18.44 -8.46
CA ARG A 39 -10.49 -19.79 -8.13
C ARG A 39 -9.91 -20.23 -6.80
N GLU A 40 -10.49 -21.26 -6.17
CA GLU A 40 -10.03 -21.85 -4.91
C GLU A 40 -8.59 -22.36 -4.98
N ASP A 41 -8.18 -22.86 -6.14
CA ASP A 41 -6.81 -23.33 -6.40
C ASP A 41 -5.80 -22.21 -6.68
N GLU A 42 -6.12 -20.98 -6.30
CA GLU A 42 -5.31 -19.76 -6.49
C GLU A 42 -5.00 -19.39 -7.95
N THR A 43 -5.59 -20.09 -8.91
CA THR A 43 -5.57 -19.73 -10.33
C THR A 43 -6.70 -18.76 -10.64
N TYR A 44 -6.76 -18.27 -11.88
CA TYR A 44 -7.77 -17.32 -12.30
C TYR A 44 -8.50 -17.84 -13.54
N ALA A 45 -9.81 -17.68 -13.54
CA ALA A 45 -10.64 -17.83 -14.74
C ALA A 45 -10.75 -16.48 -15.43
N VAL A 46 -10.37 -16.41 -16.71
CA VAL A 46 -10.52 -15.22 -17.55
C VAL A 46 -11.54 -15.52 -18.62
N THR A 47 -12.75 -14.95 -18.48
CA THR A 47 -13.83 -15.09 -19.46
C THR A 47 -13.81 -13.89 -20.39
N THR A 48 -13.71 -14.15 -21.69
CA THR A 48 -13.72 -13.14 -22.75
C THR A 48 -15.14 -12.77 -23.15
N GLU A 49 -15.31 -11.68 -23.90
CA GLU A 49 -16.60 -11.25 -24.45
C GLU A 49 -17.27 -12.33 -25.34
N SER A 50 -16.46 -13.15 -26.04
CA SER A 50 -16.93 -14.28 -26.82
C SER A 50 -17.35 -15.52 -26.01
N GLY A 51 -17.35 -15.41 -24.67
CA GLY A 51 -17.77 -16.50 -23.77
C GLY A 51 -16.68 -17.54 -23.46
N HIS A 52 -15.52 -17.49 -24.11
CA HIS A 52 -14.44 -18.43 -23.81
C HIS A 52 -13.80 -18.13 -22.47
N THR A 53 -13.59 -19.19 -21.67
CA THR A 53 -12.93 -19.08 -20.38
C THR A 53 -11.56 -19.76 -20.41
N TYR A 54 -10.53 -19.05 -19.99
CA TYR A 54 -9.16 -19.54 -19.91
C TYR A 54 -8.68 -19.56 -18.47
N ARG A 55 -7.97 -20.64 -18.09
CA ARG A 55 -7.31 -20.75 -16.81
C ARG A 55 -5.94 -20.07 -16.89
N VAL A 56 -5.66 -19.19 -15.94
CA VAL A 56 -4.38 -18.50 -15.79
C VAL A 56 -3.78 -18.86 -14.45
N ASP A 57 -2.56 -19.35 -14.46
CA ASP A 57 -1.74 -19.58 -13.28
C ASP A 57 -0.58 -18.59 -13.29
N LEU A 58 -0.58 -17.65 -12.33
CA LEU A 58 0.47 -16.63 -12.23
C LEU A 58 1.75 -17.15 -11.60
N ARG A 59 1.65 -18.11 -10.66
CA ARG A 59 2.82 -18.71 -10.00
C ARG A 59 3.65 -19.49 -11.02
N ASN A 60 3.00 -20.34 -11.78
CA ASN A 60 3.64 -21.14 -12.83
C ASN A 60 3.76 -20.41 -14.17
N ARG A 61 3.29 -19.16 -14.24
CA ARG A 61 3.34 -18.30 -15.45
C ARG A 61 2.69 -18.96 -16.67
N THR A 62 1.60 -19.71 -16.49
CA THR A 62 0.90 -20.42 -17.58
C THR A 62 -0.49 -19.85 -17.87
N CYS A 63 -1.02 -20.19 -19.07
CA CYS A 63 -2.37 -19.88 -19.50
C CYS A 63 -2.86 -20.96 -20.46
N SER A 64 -4.10 -21.40 -20.33
CA SER A 64 -4.69 -22.41 -21.22
C SER A 64 -5.06 -21.90 -22.61
N CYS A 65 -4.88 -20.60 -22.92
CA CYS A 65 -5.26 -20.05 -24.21
C CYS A 65 -4.32 -20.53 -25.35
N PRO A 66 -4.83 -20.60 -26.62
CA PRO A 66 -4.02 -21.03 -27.75
C PRO A 66 -2.75 -20.22 -27.97
N ASP A 67 -2.81 -18.89 -27.82
CA ASP A 67 -1.64 -18.01 -27.99
C ASP A 67 -0.50 -18.38 -27.02
N HIS A 68 -0.80 -18.65 -25.75
CA HIS A 68 0.22 -19.07 -24.78
C HIS A 68 0.72 -20.49 -25.04
N ARG A 69 -0.20 -21.42 -25.36
CA ARG A 69 0.15 -22.83 -25.62
C ARG A 69 1.09 -23.00 -26.83
N MET A 70 0.87 -22.18 -27.86
CA MET A 70 1.67 -22.27 -29.10
C MET A 70 3.01 -21.51 -29.03
N ARG A 71 3.04 -20.39 -28.28
CA ARG A 71 4.19 -19.46 -28.31
C ARG A 71 4.95 -19.35 -27.00
N GLY A 72 4.40 -19.86 -25.87
CA GLY A 72 5.00 -19.77 -24.55
C GLY A 72 5.01 -18.34 -23.93
N GLU A 73 4.63 -17.32 -24.71
CA GLU A 73 4.78 -15.93 -24.32
C GLU A 73 3.69 -15.44 -23.34
N ARG A 74 3.93 -14.29 -22.73
CA ARG A 74 2.95 -13.62 -21.85
C ARG A 74 1.76 -13.08 -22.66
N CYS A 75 0.69 -13.88 -22.74
CA CYS A 75 -0.54 -13.58 -23.48
C CYS A 75 -1.35 -12.44 -22.83
N LYS A 76 -2.39 -11.95 -23.55
CA LYS A 76 -3.30 -10.89 -23.06
C LYS A 76 -4.02 -11.28 -21.75
N HIS A 77 -4.38 -12.56 -21.55
CA HIS A 77 -5.09 -13.03 -20.37
C HIS A 77 -4.22 -12.94 -19.10
N ARG A 78 -2.95 -13.36 -19.18
CA ARG A 78 -1.99 -13.20 -18.04
C ARG A 78 -1.73 -11.73 -17.72
N ARG A 79 -1.69 -10.86 -18.73
CA ARG A 79 -1.59 -9.41 -18.55
C ARG A 79 -2.83 -8.83 -17.90
N ARG A 80 -4.02 -9.27 -18.34
CA ARG A 80 -5.29 -8.83 -17.76
C ARG A 80 -5.39 -9.18 -16.28
N VAL A 81 -5.06 -10.39 -15.86
CA VAL A 81 -5.04 -10.78 -14.46
C VAL A 81 -4.12 -9.86 -13.65
N ALA A 82 -2.92 -9.57 -14.16
CA ALA A 82 -2.00 -8.66 -13.48
C ALA A 82 -2.57 -7.23 -13.34
N ILE A 83 -3.27 -6.72 -14.36
CA ILE A 83 -3.97 -5.42 -14.31
C ILE A 83 -5.05 -5.42 -13.23
N GLU A 84 -5.88 -6.47 -13.17
CA GLU A 84 -6.96 -6.57 -12.17
C GLU A 84 -6.42 -6.66 -10.73
N ILE A 85 -5.28 -7.34 -10.52
CA ILE A 85 -4.59 -7.38 -9.23
C ILE A 85 -4.03 -5.99 -8.86
N THR A 86 -3.35 -5.33 -9.79
CA THR A 86 -2.80 -3.99 -9.57
C THR A 86 -3.91 -2.97 -9.28
N ALA A 87 -5.05 -3.09 -9.97
CA ALA A 87 -6.24 -2.28 -9.73
C ALA A 87 -7.02 -2.69 -8.46
N ARG A 88 -6.49 -3.60 -7.65
CA ARG A 88 -7.09 -4.11 -6.40
C ARG A 88 -8.50 -4.72 -6.57
N ARG A 89 -8.85 -5.17 -7.78
CA ARG A 89 -10.14 -5.81 -8.07
C ARG A 89 -10.15 -7.31 -7.77
N VAL A 90 -9.00 -7.96 -7.91
CA VAL A 90 -8.81 -9.39 -7.65
C VAL A 90 -7.57 -9.59 -6.77
N ALA A 91 -7.65 -10.48 -5.79
CA ALA A 91 -6.52 -10.75 -4.89
C ALA A 91 -5.39 -11.50 -5.62
N PRO A 92 -4.11 -11.20 -5.32
CA PRO A 92 -2.98 -11.97 -5.83
C PRO A 92 -2.94 -13.39 -5.24
N PRO A 93 -2.15 -14.31 -5.82
CA PRO A 93 -1.99 -15.66 -5.26
C PRO A 93 -1.47 -15.60 -3.81
N GLY A 94 -2.03 -16.41 -2.92
CA GLY A 94 -1.67 -16.47 -1.50
C GLY A 94 -2.26 -15.34 -0.66
N LYS A 95 -3.05 -14.44 -1.24
CA LYS A 95 -3.67 -13.34 -0.50
C LYS A 95 -5.20 -13.41 -0.59
N GLU A 96 -5.85 -12.90 0.44
CA GLU A 96 -7.30 -12.69 0.48
C GLU A 96 -7.63 -11.21 0.49
N ARG A 97 -8.86 -10.92 0.06
CA ARG A 97 -9.37 -9.56 0.05
C ARG A 97 -9.93 -9.20 1.43
N ALA A 98 -9.36 -8.21 2.05
CA ALA A 98 -9.82 -7.64 3.32
C ALA A 98 -10.13 -6.15 3.16
N ARG A 99 -10.77 -5.59 4.18
CA ARG A 99 -10.91 -4.14 4.34
C ARG A 99 -9.91 -3.66 5.40
N CYS A 100 -9.34 -2.50 5.16
CA CYS A 100 -8.52 -1.83 6.17
C CYS A 100 -9.41 -1.34 7.31
N ASP A 101 -9.13 -1.75 8.55
CA ASP A 101 -9.91 -1.37 9.72
C ASP A 101 -9.78 0.11 10.07
N ALA A 102 -8.75 0.80 9.56
CA ALA A 102 -8.57 2.23 9.78
C ALA A 102 -9.26 3.12 8.75
N CYS A 103 -9.23 2.78 7.45
CA CYS A 103 -9.71 3.66 6.39
C CYS A 103 -10.75 3.01 5.47
N GLY A 104 -11.14 1.75 5.69
CA GLY A 104 -12.11 1.03 4.89
C GLY A 104 -11.62 0.61 3.49
N ALA A 105 -10.41 1.03 3.08
CA ALA A 105 -9.86 0.71 1.77
C ALA A 105 -9.66 -0.80 1.59
N VAL A 106 -9.80 -1.26 0.34
CA VAL A 106 -9.48 -2.65 0.00
C VAL A 106 -7.99 -2.89 0.12
N THR A 107 -7.63 -3.92 0.88
CA THR A 107 -6.25 -4.43 1.02
C THR A 107 -6.21 -5.92 0.76
N PHE A 108 -5.02 -6.47 0.60
CA PHE A 108 -4.79 -7.90 0.46
C PHE A 108 -3.88 -8.38 1.58
N VAL A 109 -4.34 -9.36 2.32
CA VAL A 109 -3.67 -9.97 3.46
C VAL A 109 -3.37 -11.44 3.19
N ASP A 110 -2.47 -12.03 3.92
CA ASP A 110 -2.30 -13.50 3.89
C ASP A 110 -3.54 -14.16 4.52
N SER A 111 -3.91 -15.36 4.05
CA SER A 111 -5.14 -16.04 4.46
C SER A 111 -5.18 -16.38 5.95
N ASP A 112 -4.02 -16.42 6.60
CA ASP A 112 -3.84 -16.69 8.03
C ASP A 112 -3.69 -15.44 8.89
N THR A 113 -3.78 -14.25 8.28
CA THR A 113 -3.67 -12.98 9.00
C THR A 113 -4.96 -12.68 9.76
N GLU A 114 -4.86 -12.58 11.07
CA GLU A 114 -5.98 -12.15 11.91
C GLU A 114 -6.17 -10.62 11.87
N PRO A 115 -7.40 -10.12 12.10
CA PRO A 115 -7.66 -8.69 12.30
C PRO A 115 -6.87 -8.13 13.50
N PRO A 116 -6.56 -6.82 13.53
CA PRO A 116 -7.01 -5.79 12.59
C PRO A 116 -6.16 -5.75 11.30
N HIS A 117 -6.84 -5.67 10.16
CA HIS A 117 -6.19 -5.54 8.86
C HIS A 117 -5.87 -4.08 8.54
N ARG A 118 -4.65 -3.79 8.16
CA ARG A 118 -4.23 -2.45 7.76
C ARG A 118 -3.74 -2.44 6.32
N CYS A 119 -4.20 -1.49 5.50
CA CYS A 119 -3.65 -1.29 4.17
C CYS A 119 -2.23 -0.71 4.25
N ARG A 120 -1.52 -0.69 3.11
CA ARG A 120 -0.17 -0.16 3.06
C ARG A 120 -0.08 1.28 3.58
N ASP A 121 -1.06 2.12 3.25
CA ASP A 121 -1.06 3.54 3.61
C ASP A 121 -1.33 3.76 5.11
N CYS A 122 -2.10 2.86 5.73
CA CYS A 122 -2.37 2.87 7.17
C CYS A 122 -1.33 2.09 8.00
N ARG A 123 -0.45 1.32 7.36
CA ARG A 123 0.60 0.54 8.02
C ARG A 123 1.92 1.27 7.88
N LEU A 124 2.33 1.95 8.95
CA LEU A 124 3.65 2.56 9.01
C LEU A 124 4.72 1.50 9.27
N VAL A 125 5.87 1.64 8.62
CA VAL A 125 7.05 0.80 8.85
C VAL A 125 8.26 1.66 9.18
N PRO A 126 9.29 1.12 9.86
CA PRO A 126 10.52 1.85 10.13
C PRO A 126 11.12 2.46 8.85
N GLY A 127 11.57 3.69 8.93
CA GLY A 127 12.08 4.48 7.81
C GLY A 127 11.01 5.28 7.04
N ASP A 128 9.71 5.02 7.22
CA ASP A 128 8.67 5.88 6.63
C ASP A 128 8.78 7.30 7.18
N VAL A 129 8.72 8.28 6.28
CA VAL A 129 8.59 9.69 6.68
C VAL A 129 7.12 10.02 6.82
N VAL A 130 6.76 10.58 7.96
CA VAL A 130 5.39 10.98 8.31
C VAL A 130 5.33 12.45 8.68
N LEU A 131 4.15 13.03 8.55
CA LEU A 131 3.84 14.38 8.98
C LEU A 131 3.04 14.32 10.28
N ASP A 132 3.45 15.05 11.30
CA ASP A 132 2.67 15.27 12.52
C ASP A 132 1.53 16.25 12.21
N ARG A 133 0.28 15.82 12.39
CA ARG A 133 -0.91 16.64 12.11
C ARG A 133 -1.00 17.88 12.99
N GLU A 134 -0.47 17.82 14.22
CA GLU A 134 -0.55 18.92 15.18
C GLU A 134 0.49 20.00 14.93
N THR A 135 1.69 19.61 14.53
CA THR A 135 2.80 20.56 14.41
C THR A 135 3.21 20.85 12.98
N GLY A 136 2.85 19.97 12.02
CA GLY A 136 3.33 20.00 10.65
C GLY A 136 4.79 19.55 10.50
N ASP A 137 5.40 19.04 11.57
CA ASP A 137 6.78 18.55 11.54
C ASP A 137 6.87 17.22 10.82
N ARG A 138 8.03 17.00 10.21
CA ARG A 138 8.37 15.70 9.59
C ARG A 138 9.11 14.83 10.60
N LEU A 139 8.63 13.60 10.71
CA LEU A 139 9.21 12.57 11.55
C LEU A 139 9.57 11.34 10.73
N VAL A 140 10.50 10.55 11.24
CA VAL A 140 10.85 9.24 10.70
C VAL A 140 10.36 8.19 11.68
N VAL A 141 9.59 7.24 11.18
CA VAL A 141 9.12 6.10 11.97
C VAL A 141 10.33 5.26 12.39
N ALA A 142 10.53 5.13 13.70
CA ALA A 142 11.57 4.29 14.26
C ALA A 142 11.06 2.87 14.53
N ARG A 143 9.86 2.76 15.10
CA ARG A 143 9.23 1.47 15.43
C ARG A 143 7.71 1.62 15.51
N ARG A 144 6.99 0.61 15.04
CA ARG A 144 5.59 0.41 15.38
C ARG A 144 5.50 -0.51 16.59
N THR A 145 4.63 -0.20 17.52
CA THR A 145 4.31 -1.08 18.64
C THR A 145 2.93 -1.70 18.45
N ASP A 146 2.59 -2.68 19.27
CA ASP A 146 1.22 -3.22 19.35
C ASP A 146 0.50 -2.67 20.61
N GLU A 147 1.13 -1.71 21.32
CA GLU A 147 0.58 -1.05 22.51
C GLU A 147 -0.45 0.00 22.12
N ARG A 148 -1.45 0.18 22.97
CA ARG A 148 -2.48 1.20 22.81
C ARG A 148 -2.01 2.52 23.43
N ALA A 149 -2.53 3.64 22.91
CA ALA A 149 -2.16 4.96 23.42
C ALA A 149 -2.62 5.19 24.87
N ASP A 150 -3.75 4.60 25.29
CA ASP A 150 -4.26 4.65 26.67
C ASP A 150 -3.54 3.70 27.65
N GLU A 151 -2.71 2.79 27.14
CA GLU A 151 -1.93 1.83 27.97
C GLU A 151 -0.43 2.18 28.02
N ARG A 152 0.08 2.84 27.00
CA ARG A 152 1.51 3.18 26.89
C ARG A 152 1.86 4.39 27.76
N VAL A 153 2.60 4.16 28.83
CA VAL A 153 3.09 5.21 29.75
C VAL A 153 4.36 5.84 29.15
N VAL A 154 4.43 7.17 29.18
CA VAL A 154 5.60 7.96 28.83
C VAL A 154 6.45 8.14 30.11
N GLU A 155 7.57 7.46 30.18
CA GLU A 155 8.44 7.44 31.39
C GLU A 155 8.85 8.85 31.90
N ALA A 156 8.93 9.83 30.99
CA ALA A 156 9.35 11.18 31.35
C ALA A 156 8.28 11.99 32.10
N THR A 157 6.99 11.70 31.93
CA THR A 157 5.87 12.44 32.52
C THR A 157 5.06 11.59 33.48
N GLY A 158 5.05 10.27 33.29
CA GLY A 158 4.19 9.34 34.02
C GLY A 158 2.76 9.21 33.46
N ASP A 159 2.42 10.03 32.45
CA ASP A 159 1.12 10.00 31.79
C ASP A 159 1.12 8.97 30.64
N THR A 160 -0.05 8.55 30.20
CA THR A 160 -0.15 7.74 29.00
C THR A 160 0.01 8.60 27.74
N VAL A 161 0.27 7.94 26.60
CA VAL A 161 0.37 8.65 25.31
C VAL A 161 -0.95 9.35 24.98
N ALA A 162 -2.10 8.77 25.36
CA ALA A 162 -3.41 9.37 25.14
C ALA A 162 -3.67 10.60 25.99
N GLU A 163 -3.11 10.66 27.22
CA GLU A 163 -3.28 11.78 28.16
C GLU A 163 -2.38 12.99 27.84
N TYR A 164 -1.44 12.83 26.91
CA TYR A 164 -0.60 13.96 26.51
C TYR A 164 -1.44 15.04 25.81
N GLU A 165 -1.36 16.29 26.28
CA GLU A 165 -2.21 17.42 25.88
C GLU A 165 -2.38 17.54 24.34
N ARG A 166 -1.33 17.34 23.55
CA ARG A 166 -1.39 17.42 22.09
C ARG A 166 -1.99 16.17 21.42
N ASN A 167 -2.34 15.17 22.19
CA ASN A 167 -3.00 13.97 21.73
C ASN A 167 -4.51 13.97 22.06
N ASP A 168 -4.99 15.05 22.66
CA ASP A 168 -6.42 15.26 22.89
C ASP A 168 -7.17 15.22 21.53
N GLY A 169 -8.25 14.45 21.48
CA GLY A 169 -9.02 14.23 20.24
C GLY A 169 -8.58 13.03 19.40
N TYR A 170 -7.47 12.37 19.70
CA TYR A 170 -7.10 11.08 19.09
C TYR A 170 -7.63 9.91 19.92
N PRO A 171 -8.03 8.78 19.25
CA PRO A 171 -8.57 7.63 19.97
C PRO A 171 -7.56 7.04 20.98
N GLY A 172 -7.99 6.78 22.22
CA GLY A 172 -7.15 6.16 23.24
C GLY A 172 -6.74 4.72 22.88
N ASP A 173 -7.56 4.02 22.11
CA ASP A 173 -7.29 2.67 21.63
C ASP A 173 -6.42 2.63 20.34
N ASP A 174 -5.94 3.77 19.91
CA ASP A 174 -5.04 3.82 18.74
C ASP A 174 -3.68 3.19 19.05
N THR A 175 -3.08 2.59 18.04
CA THR A 175 -1.77 1.94 18.16
C THR A 175 -0.67 2.99 18.30
N VAL A 176 0.28 2.77 19.19
CA VAL A 176 1.42 3.67 19.39
C VAL A 176 2.49 3.45 18.31
N VAL A 177 3.01 4.54 17.78
CA VAL A 177 4.16 4.59 16.85
C VAL A 177 5.27 5.39 17.50
N GLU A 178 6.48 4.81 17.57
CA GLU A 178 7.68 5.54 17.97
C GLU A 178 8.30 6.18 16.73
N ALA A 179 8.53 7.49 16.79
CA ALA A 179 9.13 8.26 15.71
C ALA A 179 10.14 9.27 16.26
N THR A 180 11.03 9.73 15.41
CA THR A 180 12.02 10.77 15.71
C THR A 180 11.86 11.92 14.73
N TYR A 181 12.15 13.15 15.16
CA TYR A 181 12.16 14.29 14.25
C TYR A 181 13.18 14.08 13.13
N LEU A 182 12.81 14.40 11.89
CA LEU A 182 13.68 14.19 10.73
C LEU A 182 15.02 14.92 10.88
N THR A 183 15.02 16.10 11.48
CA THR A 183 16.23 16.88 11.78
C THR A 183 17.18 16.14 12.71
N ASP A 184 16.65 15.44 13.71
CA ASP A 184 17.44 14.70 14.69
C ASP A 184 17.92 13.37 14.11
N ALA A 185 17.08 12.71 13.30
CA ALA A 185 17.42 11.48 12.61
C ALA A 185 18.64 11.64 11.67
N VAL A 186 18.80 12.84 11.07
CA VAL A 186 19.92 13.13 10.16
C VAL A 186 21.19 13.57 10.92
N ARG A 187 21.05 14.13 12.13
CA ARG A 187 22.16 14.73 12.86
C ARG A 187 22.76 13.86 13.95
N SER A 188 22.05 12.85 14.40
CA SER A 188 22.44 12.02 15.56
C SER A 188 22.44 10.53 15.18
N GLU A 189 23.46 9.81 15.62
CA GLU A 189 23.51 8.35 15.54
C GLU A 189 22.50 7.67 16.48
N SER A 190 22.07 8.37 17.54
CA SER A 190 21.08 7.89 18.51
C SER A 190 20.03 8.99 18.76
N PRO A 191 19.14 9.22 17.81
CA PRO A 191 18.13 10.26 17.92
C PRO A 191 17.07 9.90 18.97
N ARG A 192 16.59 10.91 19.69
CA ARG A 192 15.52 10.72 20.67
C ARG A 192 14.25 10.25 19.98
N ARG A 193 13.58 9.25 20.56
CA ARG A 193 12.30 8.72 20.09
C ARG A 193 11.17 9.27 20.93
N TYR A 194 10.05 9.51 20.28
CA TYR A 194 8.82 9.98 20.88
C TYR A 194 7.68 9.04 20.49
N ALA A 195 6.72 8.85 21.38
CA ALA A 195 5.56 8.01 21.17
C ALA A 195 4.37 8.86 20.70
N PHE A 196 3.70 8.42 19.65
CA PHE A 196 2.57 9.10 19.02
C PHE A 196 1.41 8.12 18.82
N PRO A 197 0.13 8.56 18.96
CA PRO A 197 -0.98 7.81 18.40
C PRO A 197 -0.81 7.68 16.87
N ARG A 198 -1.10 6.52 16.30
CA ARG A 198 -0.94 6.29 14.87
C ARG A 198 -1.75 7.28 14.01
N SER A 199 -2.96 7.61 14.41
CA SER A 199 -3.87 8.51 13.68
C SER A 199 -3.40 9.96 13.66
N ARG A 200 -2.47 10.35 14.54
CA ARG A 200 -1.82 11.67 14.52
C ARG A 200 -0.80 11.79 13.38
N LEU A 201 -0.33 10.68 12.81
CA LEU A 201 0.74 10.66 11.82
C LEU A 201 0.20 10.40 10.41
N ASP A 202 0.36 11.37 9.52
CA ASP A 202 0.07 11.23 8.10
C ASP A 202 1.29 10.70 7.35
N ARG A 203 1.10 9.64 6.58
CA ARG A 203 2.16 9.09 5.74
C ARG A 203 2.47 10.02 4.57
N THR A 204 3.75 10.24 4.32
CA THR A 204 4.24 10.87 3.08
C THR A 204 4.67 9.80 2.06
N ASP A 205 4.91 10.19 0.82
CA ASP A 205 5.46 9.28 -0.21
C ASP A 205 6.99 9.09 -0.08
N THR A 206 7.58 9.65 0.97
CA THR A 206 9.03 9.61 1.21
C THR A 206 9.37 8.51 2.23
N GLN A 207 10.44 7.77 1.96
CA GLN A 207 11.03 6.81 2.88
C GLN A 207 12.54 7.04 2.96
N LEU A 208 13.09 7.08 4.17
CA LEU A 208 14.54 7.04 4.37
C LEU A 208 14.99 5.59 4.28
N VAL A 209 15.84 5.31 3.31
CA VAL A 209 16.52 4.02 3.18
C VAL A 209 17.78 4.10 4.03
N ALA A 210 17.92 3.21 5.00
CA ALA A 210 19.11 3.07 5.81
C ALA A 210 20.22 2.35 5.02
#